data_516161f590912cf760722596f3dec506
#
_entry.id   516161f590912cf760722596f3dec506
#
_cell.length_a   1.000
_cell.length_b   1.000
_cell.length_c   1.000
_cell.angle_alpha   90.00
_cell.angle_beta   90.00
_cell.angle_gamma   90.00
#
_symmetry.space_group_name_H-M   'P 1'
#
loop_
_entity.id
_entity.type
_entity.pdbx_description
1 polymer ?
#
loop_
_entity_poly.entity_id
_entity_poly.type
_entity_poly.pdbx_seq_one_letter_code
_entity_poly.pdbx_strand_id
1 'polypeptide(L)' 'MKHEYEIIGIFIRKPDIAYDEVQKLMTGFGCIVRTRLGINREELGGGIIIVDITGDEEQKQLFRSKLAALEGVEVQEMIF' A
#
# COMPACT_ATOMS: atom_id res chain seq x y z
N MET A 1 15.06 -10.02 13.29
CA MET A 1 15.06 -10.99 12.19
C MET A 1 14.71 -10.31 10.87
N LYS A 2 15.41 -10.66 9.83
CA LYS A 2 15.23 -10.05 8.53
C LYS A 2 14.23 -10.88 7.71
N HIS A 3 13.24 -10.23 7.15
CA HIS A 3 12.27 -10.89 6.28
C HIS A 3 12.75 -10.84 4.83
N GLU A 4 12.45 -11.89 4.08
CA GLU A 4 12.80 -11.96 2.66
C GLU A 4 11.83 -11.16 1.81
N TYR A 5 10.55 -11.22 2.16
CA TYR A 5 9.51 -10.50 1.42
C TYR A 5 8.55 -9.81 2.37
N GLU A 6 8.16 -8.60 2.01
CA GLU A 6 7.14 -7.85 2.72
C GLU A 6 6.17 -7.30 1.69
N ILE A 7 4.97 -7.86 1.64
CA ILE A 7 3.97 -7.55 0.63
C ILE A 7 2.78 -6.90 1.32
N ILE A 8 2.33 -5.77 0.80
CA ILE A 8 1.20 -5.02 1.34
C ILE A 8 0.07 -5.02 0.32
N GLY A 9 -1.11 -5.44 0.77
CA GLY A 9 -2.34 -5.29 0.01
C GLY A 9 -3.07 -4.05 0.50
N ILE A 10 -3.35 -3.13 -0.39
CA ILE A 10 -4.02 -1.86 -0.08
C ILE A 10 -5.39 -1.89 -0.75
N PHE A 11 -6.45 -2.05 0.04
CA PHE A 11 -7.80 -2.01 -0.49
C PHE A 11 -8.36 -0.60 -0.34
N ILE A 12 -8.58 0.05 -1.47
CA ILE A 12 -9.14 1.41 -1.49
C ILE A 12 -10.66 1.26 -1.59
N ARG A 13 -11.33 1.30 -0.42
CA ARG A 13 -12.79 1.14 -0.34
C ARG A 13 -13.52 2.38 -0.81
N LYS A 14 -12.92 3.56 -0.61
CA LYS A 14 -13.51 4.85 -0.97
C LYS A 14 -12.56 5.60 -1.88
N PRO A 15 -12.52 5.25 -3.18
CA PRO A 15 -11.59 5.89 -4.12
C PRO A 15 -11.74 7.41 -4.20
N ASP A 16 -12.95 7.92 -4.06
CA ASP A 16 -13.21 9.36 -4.09
C ASP A 16 -12.45 10.11 -3.02
N ILE A 17 -12.21 9.45 -1.88
CA ILE A 17 -11.54 10.05 -0.73
C ILE A 17 -10.05 9.73 -0.74
N ALA A 18 -9.70 8.47 -0.99
CA ALA A 18 -8.37 7.96 -0.67
C ALA A 18 -7.45 7.72 -1.87
N TYR A 19 -8.00 7.64 -3.09
CA TYR A 19 -7.18 7.22 -4.24
C TYR A 19 -5.95 8.10 -4.43
N ASP A 20 -6.15 9.42 -4.46
CA ASP A 20 -5.04 10.37 -4.68
C ASP A 20 -4.00 10.31 -3.57
N GLU A 21 -4.47 10.18 -2.32
CA GLU A 21 -3.55 10.11 -1.18
C GLU A 21 -2.70 8.84 -1.20
N VAL A 22 -3.30 7.71 -1.60
CA VAL A 22 -2.55 6.46 -1.76
C VAL A 22 -1.49 6.61 -2.86
N GLN A 23 -1.86 7.22 -4.00
CA GLN A 23 -0.92 7.43 -5.10
C GLN A 23 0.24 8.34 -4.67
N LYS A 24 -0.06 9.41 -3.92
CA LYS A 24 0.98 10.30 -3.41
C LYS A 24 1.94 9.59 -2.47
N LEU A 25 1.41 8.72 -1.60
CA LEU A 25 2.26 7.95 -0.69
C LEU A 25 3.16 6.99 -1.45
N MET A 26 2.63 6.28 -2.44
CA MET A 26 3.45 5.36 -3.22
C MET A 26 4.55 6.08 -3.98
N THR A 27 4.27 7.27 -4.49
CA THR A 27 5.27 8.08 -5.18
C THR A 27 6.31 8.60 -4.18
N GLY A 28 5.85 9.10 -3.04
CA GLY A 28 6.75 9.63 -2.01
C GLY A 28 7.68 8.57 -1.41
N PHE A 29 7.22 7.33 -1.36
CA PHE A 29 8.00 6.21 -0.84
C PHE A 29 8.56 5.32 -1.96
N GLY A 30 8.76 5.88 -3.14
CA GLY A 30 9.26 5.14 -4.29
C GLY A 30 10.60 4.46 -4.06
N CYS A 31 11.39 4.92 -3.08
CA CYS A 31 12.66 4.29 -2.75
C CYS A 31 12.50 2.90 -2.12
N ILE A 32 11.32 2.61 -1.53
CA ILE A 32 11.06 1.31 -0.90
C ILE A 32 10.02 0.47 -1.64
N VAL A 33 9.20 1.08 -2.48
CA VAL A 33 8.17 0.36 -3.26
C VAL A 33 8.81 -0.20 -4.52
N ARG A 34 8.91 -1.53 -4.62
CA ARG A 34 9.60 -2.19 -5.73
C ARG A 34 8.64 -2.61 -6.84
N THR A 35 7.55 -3.23 -6.47
CA THR A 35 6.58 -3.78 -7.43
C THR A 35 5.20 -3.27 -7.08
N ARG A 36 4.41 -2.93 -8.09
CA ARG A 36 3.04 -2.47 -7.92
C ARG A 36 2.15 -3.25 -8.87
N LEU A 37 1.03 -3.76 -8.34
CA LEU A 37 0.04 -4.46 -9.15
C LEU A 37 -1.35 -3.97 -8.75
N GLY A 38 -2.07 -3.42 -9.71
CA GLY A 38 -3.44 -2.96 -9.47
C GLY A 38 -4.45 -4.03 -9.87
N ILE A 39 -5.44 -4.25 -9.02
CA ILE A 39 -6.55 -5.17 -9.29
C ILE A 39 -7.84 -4.38 -9.11
N ASN A 40 -8.59 -4.21 -10.21
CA ASN A 40 -9.82 -3.43 -10.17
C ASN A 40 -11.04 -4.30 -10.44
N ARG A 41 -12.07 -4.09 -9.65
CA ARG A 41 -13.38 -4.73 -9.79
C ARG A 41 -14.43 -3.65 -9.74
N GLU A 42 -14.95 -3.25 -10.89
CA GLU A 42 -15.96 -2.19 -10.96
C GLU A 42 -17.19 -2.50 -10.13
N GLU A 43 -17.60 -3.76 -10.11
CA GLU A 43 -18.78 -4.22 -9.37
C GLU A 43 -18.64 -4.07 -7.86
N LEU A 44 -17.42 -3.94 -7.36
CA LEU A 44 -17.15 -3.77 -5.93
C LEU A 44 -16.96 -2.32 -5.52
N GLY A 45 -16.89 -1.41 -6.50
CA GLY A 45 -16.75 0.01 -6.24
C GLY A 45 -15.39 0.45 -5.72
N GLY A 46 -14.43 -0.46 -5.66
CA GLY A 46 -13.08 -0.13 -5.18
C GLY A 46 -12.03 -0.96 -5.88
N GLY A 47 -10.78 -0.74 -5.52
CA GLY A 47 -9.66 -1.46 -6.09
C GLY A 47 -8.64 -1.85 -5.06
N ILE A 48 -7.82 -2.83 -5.41
CA ILE A 48 -6.72 -3.29 -4.55
C ILE A 48 -5.41 -2.99 -5.27
N ILE A 49 -4.44 -2.46 -4.54
CA ILE A 49 -3.08 -2.31 -5.04
C ILE A 49 -2.19 -3.21 -4.20
N ILE A 50 -1.43 -4.05 -4.84
CA ILE A 50 -0.48 -4.93 -4.17
C ILE A 50 0.91 -4.37 -4.41
N VAL A 51 1.66 -4.16 -3.34
CA VAL A 51 3.02 -3.65 -3.45
C VAL A 51 3.97 -4.54 -2.66
N ASP A 52 5.18 -4.70 -3.19
CA ASP A 52 6.24 -5.33 -2.43
C ASP A 52 7.21 -4.21 -2.02
N ILE A 53 7.63 -4.22 -0.76
CA ILE A 53 8.48 -3.18 -0.21
C ILE A 53 9.79 -3.76 0.30
N THR A 54 10.84 -2.95 0.22
CA THR A 54 12.16 -3.33 0.68
C THR A 54 12.95 -2.08 1.07
N GLY A 55 14.06 -2.26 1.73
CA GLY A 55 14.97 -1.16 2.06
C GLY A 55 14.91 -0.78 3.53
N ASP A 56 14.97 0.51 3.78
CA ASP A 56 15.09 1.06 5.14
C ASP A 56 13.87 0.73 6.01
N GLU A 57 14.13 0.17 7.19
CA GLU A 57 13.09 -0.27 8.12
C GLU A 57 12.23 0.89 8.61
N GLU A 58 12.83 2.04 8.88
CA GLU A 58 12.09 3.21 9.34
C GLU A 58 11.16 3.73 8.27
N GLN A 59 11.62 3.74 7.02
CA GLN A 59 10.80 4.18 5.90
C GLN A 59 9.63 3.22 5.66
N LYS A 60 9.88 1.92 5.75
CA LYS A 60 8.82 0.92 5.60
C LYS A 60 7.75 1.08 6.68
N GLN A 61 8.18 1.30 7.92
CA GLN A 61 7.25 1.49 9.03
C GLN A 61 6.42 2.76 8.87
N LEU A 62 7.06 3.83 8.43
CA LEU A 62 6.38 5.10 8.19
C LEU A 62 5.35 4.96 7.07
N PHE A 63 5.71 4.25 6.01
CA PHE A 63 4.80 3.98 4.89
C PHE A 63 3.55 3.23 5.37
N ARG A 64 3.75 2.14 6.14
CA ARG A 64 2.64 1.37 6.72
C ARG A 64 1.72 2.25 7.57
N SER A 65 2.32 3.05 8.44
CA SER A 65 1.56 3.92 9.36
C SER A 65 0.73 4.93 8.61
N LYS A 66 1.29 5.55 7.59
CA LYS A 66 0.58 6.55 6.80
C LYS A 66 -0.56 5.94 6.00
N LEU A 67 -0.36 4.73 5.44
CA LEU A 67 -1.43 4.03 4.74
C LEU A 67 -2.57 3.67 5.69
N ALA A 68 -2.24 3.14 6.85
CA ALA A 68 -3.25 2.71 7.83
C ALA A 68 -4.06 3.87 8.37
N ALA A 69 -3.52 5.09 8.33
CA ALA A 69 -4.20 6.27 8.83
C ALA A 69 -5.20 6.87 7.83
N LEU A 70 -5.19 6.42 6.58
CA LEU A 70 -6.07 6.98 5.55
C LEU A 70 -7.50 6.46 5.70
N GLU A 71 -8.45 7.40 5.65
CA GLU A 71 -9.87 7.02 5.62
C GLU A 71 -10.19 6.32 4.31
N GLY A 72 -10.99 5.24 4.39
CA GLY A 72 -11.40 4.51 3.20
C GLY A 72 -10.36 3.54 2.65
N VAL A 73 -9.35 3.24 3.44
CA VAL A 73 -8.27 2.31 3.07
C VAL A 73 -8.17 1.19 4.10
N GLU A 74 -8.08 -0.03 3.60
CA GLU A 74 -7.80 -1.21 4.43
C GLU A 74 -6.47 -1.80 3.98
N VAL A 75 -5.60 -2.13 4.93
CA VAL A 75 -4.27 -2.62 4.63
C VAL A 75 -4.08 -4.01 5.23
N GLN A 76 -3.55 -4.94 4.44
CA GLN A 76 -3.18 -6.27 4.90
C GLN A 76 -1.77 -6.57 4.45
N GLU A 77 -1.08 -7.43 5.17
CA GLU A 77 0.31 -7.76 4.87
C GLU A 77 0.56 -9.25 4.77
N MET A 78 1.48 -9.60 3.88
CA MET A 78 2.08 -10.94 3.83
C MET A 78 3.57 -10.77 4.02
N ILE A 79 4.10 -11.39 5.05
CA ILE A 79 5.52 -11.27 5.39
C ILE A 79 6.14 -12.66 5.40
N PHE A 80 7.23 -12.82 4.64
CA PHE A 80 7.97 -14.06 4.56
C PHE A 80 9.39 -13.89 5.03
#